data_0fa95418a1d84b8361c20271b3f6982e
#
_entry.id   0fa95418a1d84b8361c20271b3f6982e
#
_cell.length_a   1.000
_cell.length_b   1.000
_cell.length_c   1.000
_cell.angle_alpha   90.00
_cell.angle_beta   90.00
_cell.angle_gamma   90.00
#
_symmetry.space_group_name_H-M   'P 1'
#
loop_
_entity.id
_entity.type
_entity.pdbx_description
1 polymer ?
#
loop_
_entity_poly.entity_id
_entity_poly.type
_entity_poly.pdbx_seq_one_letter_code
_entity_poly.pdbx_strand_id
1 'polypeptide(L)'
;EIVARIKKLFQLKLLVKHPTIESYRVTFLGLDCLALNILVYKGVIKAIDDRIGIGKESEIYRGLGNDDKLIAIKFYRIGRQCFRHVTKYRGYYENIEHGRWLHKSIIAGKREREALYLLNKYLIGNIPKIYGGILHTVAIEFIDGLMLYEVKELIDPYNVFNQIINTVKTIYRTVGMVHGDLSEYNILVNSSDDEEKIYIIDWPQYTLSTDPMALRLLERDVKHIVGFFRRRFHLDISLEETLKYVLENNKT
;
A
#
# COMPACT_ATOMS: atom_id res chain seq x y z
N GLU A 1 -8.39 9.32 -38.63
CA GLU A 1 -7.74 9.85 -37.41
C GLU A 1 -7.66 8.81 -36.27
N ILE A 2 -8.77 8.14 -35.88
CA ILE A 2 -8.80 7.12 -34.82
C ILE A 2 -7.84 5.96 -35.06
N VAL A 3 -7.84 5.39 -36.28
CA VAL A 3 -6.96 4.27 -36.66
C VAL A 3 -5.48 4.64 -36.51
N ALA A 4 -5.10 5.87 -36.89
CA ALA A 4 -3.72 6.33 -36.76
C ALA A 4 -3.31 6.47 -35.27
N ARG A 5 -4.21 6.96 -34.41
CA ARG A 5 -3.98 7.05 -32.97
C ARG A 5 -3.82 5.66 -32.33
N ILE A 6 -4.68 4.70 -32.70
CA ILE A 6 -4.57 3.32 -32.22
C ILE A 6 -3.24 2.70 -32.62
N LYS A 7 -2.81 2.88 -33.89
CA LYS A 7 -1.50 2.40 -34.37
C LYS A 7 -0.34 2.99 -33.55
N LYS A 8 -0.38 4.30 -33.27
CA LYS A 8 0.64 4.95 -32.42
C LYS A 8 0.67 4.40 -31.02
N LEU A 9 -0.50 4.22 -30.36
CA LEU A 9 -0.59 3.64 -29.02
C LEU A 9 -0.07 2.18 -28.98
N PHE A 10 -0.30 1.43 -30.06
CA PHE A 10 0.22 0.09 -30.21
C PHE A 10 1.76 0.08 -30.37
N GLN A 11 2.33 0.97 -31.20
CA GLN A 11 3.77 1.15 -31.35
C GLN A 11 4.45 1.52 -30.03
N LEU A 12 3.80 2.34 -29.21
CA LEU A 12 4.25 2.73 -27.87
C LEU A 12 4.03 1.64 -26.80
N LYS A 13 3.50 0.46 -27.17
CA LYS A 13 3.17 -0.64 -26.27
C LYS A 13 2.16 -0.27 -25.16
N LEU A 14 1.37 0.76 -25.38
CA LEU A 14 0.32 1.18 -24.45
C LEU A 14 -0.95 0.34 -24.62
N LEU A 15 -1.12 -0.25 -25.80
CA LEU A 15 -2.19 -1.19 -26.15
C LEU A 15 -1.62 -2.51 -26.66
N VAL A 16 -2.35 -3.59 -26.46
CA VAL A 16 -2.14 -4.89 -27.13
C VAL A 16 -3.42 -5.32 -27.83
N LYS A 17 -3.29 -5.96 -29.00
CA LYS A 17 -4.41 -6.51 -29.76
C LYS A 17 -4.81 -7.85 -29.16
N HIS A 18 -6.12 -8.11 -29.06
CA HIS A 18 -6.60 -9.44 -28.71
C HIS A 18 -6.26 -10.45 -29.84
N PRO A 19 -5.83 -11.67 -29.51
CA PRO A 19 -5.37 -12.62 -30.53
C PRO A 19 -6.46 -13.11 -31.48
N THR A 20 -7.72 -13.19 -31.04
CA THR A 20 -8.80 -13.83 -31.79
C THR A 20 -9.98 -12.92 -32.15
N ILE A 21 -10.10 -11.76 -31.52
CA ILE A 21 -11.18 -10.79 -31.79
C ILE A 21 -10.61 -9.41 -32.11
N GLU A 22 -11.35 -8.64 -32.93
CA GLU A 22 -10.95 -7.25 -33.21
C GLU A 22 -11.18 -6.33 -32.01
N SER A 23 -10.33 -6.48 -31.00
CA SER A 23 -10.34 -5.64 -29.82
C SER A 23 -8.94 -5.33 -29.35
N TYR A 24 -8.83 -4.26 -28.53
CA TYR A 24 -7.58 -3.81 -27.95
C TYR A 24 -7.72 -3.76 -26.43
N ARG A 25 -6.63 -4.01 -25.75
CA ARG A 25 -6.54 -3.94 -24.31
C ARG A 25 -5.40 -3.01 -23.90
N VAL A 26 -5.62 -2.23 -22.85
CA VAL A 26 -4.60 -1.39 -22.21
C VAL A 26 -3.56 -2.29 -21.53
N THR A 27 -2.29 -1.96 -21.66
CA THR A 27 -1.18 -2.59 -20.91
C THR A 27 -1.02 -1.92 -19.53
N PHE A 28 -0.16 -2.48 -18.66
CA PHE A 28 0.23 -1.77 -17.44
C PHE A 28 0.88 -0.41 -17.75
N LEU A 29 1.77 -0.34 -18.76
CA LEU A 29 2.37 0.92 -19.19
C LEU A 29 1.31 1.93 -19.67
N GLY A 30 0.30 1.46 -20.41
CA GLY A 30 -0.82 2.31 -20.82
C GLY A 30 -1.65 2.80 -19.63
N LEU A 31 -1.87 1.94 -18.63
CA LEU A 31 -2.58 2.30 -17.42
C LEU A 31 -1.77 3.31 -16.57
N ASP A 32 -0.44 3.17 -16.52
CA ASP A 32 0.47 4.11 -15.86
C ASP A 32 0.37 5.50 -16.49
N CYS A 33 0.48 5.57 -17.82
CA CYS A 33 0.38 6.82 -18.54
C CYS A 33 -0.97 7.52 -18.28
N LEU A 34 -2.06 6.76 -18.28
CA LEU A 34 -3.39 7.29 -17.96
C LEU A 34 -3.46 7.81 -16.53
N ALA A 35 -2.95 7.03 -15.58
CA ALA A 35 -2.96 7.42 -14.17
C ALA A 35 -2.13 8.68 -13.92
N LEU A 36 -0.90 8.73 -14.44
CA LEU A 36 -0.01 9.88 -14.31
C LEU A 36 -0.63 11.14 -14.94
N ASN A 37 -1.19 11.03 -16.14
CA ASN A 37 -1.84 12.15 -16.80
C ASN A 37 -3.00 12.71 -15.96
N ILE A 38 -3.83 11.84 -15.37
CA ILE A 38 -4.94 12.26 -14.52
C ILE A 38 -4.42 12.89 -13.21
N LEU A 39 -3.37 12.34 -12.60
CA LEU A 39 -2.78 12.87 -11.37
C LEU A 39 -2.18 14.27 -11.58
N VAL A 40 -1.51 14.50 -12.72
CA VAL A 40 -1.01 15.83 -13.11
C VAL A 40 -2.19 16.78 -13.34
N TYR A 41 -3.19 16.36 -14.12
CA TYR A 41 -4.37 17.20 -14.41
C TYR A 41 -5.14 17.60 -13.15
N LYS A 42 -5.21 16.70 -12.15
CA LYS A 42 -5.85 16.96 -10.86
C LYS A 42 -4.95 17.76 -9.89
N GLY A 43 -3.75 18.11 -10.27
CA GLY A 43 -2.82 18.82 -9.42
C GLY A 43 -2.31 18.00 -8.22
N VAL A 44 -2.33 16.68 -8.32
CA VAL A 44 -1.80 15.80 -7.25
C VAL A 44 -0.28 15.71 -7.34
N ILE A 45 0.24 15.56 -8.56
CA ILE A 45 1.67 15.45 -8.84
C ILE A 45 2.13 16.51 -9.85
N LYS A 46 3.34 16.99 -9.67
CA LYS A 46 4.05 17.90 -10.58
C LYS A 46 5.11 17.16 -11.38
N ALA A 47 5.81 16.22 -10.74
CA ALA A 47 6.85 15.41 -11.37
C ALA A 47 6.92 14.02 -10.72
N ILE A 48 7.47 13.06 -11.46
CA ILE A 48 7.86 11.74 -10.99
C ILE A 48 9.36 11.57 -11.19
N ASP A 49 10.01 10.95 -10.23
CA ASP A 49 11.45 10.71 -10.18
C ASP A 49 11.73 9.20 -10.15
N ASP A 50 12.87 8.81 -9.64
CA ASP A 50 13.34 7.44 -9.58
C ASP A 50 12.44 6.51 -8.76
N ARG A 51 12.49 5.23 -9.13
CA ARG A 51 11.84 4.17 -8.38
C ARG A 51 12.62 3.89 -7.10
N ILE A 52 11.95 4.05 -5.96
CA ILE A 52 12.54 3.88 -4.62
C ILE A 52 12.24 2.52 -3.99
N GLY A 53 11.26 1.78 -4.51
CA GLY A 53 10.89 0.49 -3.95
C GLY A 53 10.23 -0.45 -4.95
N ILE A 54 10.46 -1.75 -4.76
CA ILE A 54 9.82 -2.84 -5.51
C ILE A 54 9.30 -3.85 -4.50
N GLY A 55 7.98 -3.85 -4.32
CA GLY A 55 7.29 -4.87 -3.55
C GLY A 55 6.86 -6.07 -4.40
N LYS A 56 6.25 -7.06 -3.76
CA LYS A 56 5.68 -8.23 -4.44
C LYS A 56 4.59 -7.84 -5.44
N GLU A 57 3.76 -6.88 -5.08
CA GLU A 57 2.55 -6.48 -5.80
C GLU A 57 2.52 -4.99 -6.17
N SER A 58 3.60 -4.24 -5.93
CA SER A 58 3.67 -2.81 -6.22
C SER A 58 5.07 -2.32 -6.57
N GLU A 59 5.12 -1.18 -7.23
CA GLU A 59 6.32 -0.36 -7.44
C GLU A 59 6.06 1.01 -6.82
N ILE A 60 7.08 1.57 -6.17
CA ILE A 60 6.99 2.87 -5.52
C ILE A 60 8.01 3.81 -6.15
N TYR A 61 7.55 4.96 -6.54
CA TYR A 61 8.36 6.02 -7.11
C TYR A 61 8.34 7.25 -6.21
N ARG A 62 9.47 7.92 -6.13
CA ARG A 62 9.53 9.26 -5.55
C ARG A 62 8.93 10.24 -6.55
N GLY A 63 8.24 11.24 -6.05
CA GLY A 63 7.67 12.30 -6.87
C GLY A 63 7.61 13.63 -6.13
N LEU A 64 7.17 14.64 -6.85
CA LEU A 64 6.94 15.97 -6.34
C LEU A 64 5.46 16.30 -6.45
N GLY A 65 4.85 16.70 -5.34
CA GLY A 65 3.49 17.22 -5.30
C GLY A 65 3.40 18.65 -5.83
N ASN A 66 2.18 19.14 -6.03
CA ASN A 66 1.97 20.51 -6.50
C ASN A 66 2.41 21.60 -5.48
N ASP A 67 2.50 21.22 -4.21
CA ASP A 67 2.97 22.06 -3.11
C ASP A 67 4.50 21.95 -2.90
N ASP A 68 5.21 21.42 -3.90
CA ASP A 68 6.66 21.17 -3.91
C ASP A 68 7.14 20.22 -2.79
N LYS A 69 6.24 19.45 -2.17
CA LYS A 69 6.59 18.41 -1.21
C LYS A 69 6.92 17.10 -1.89
N LEU A 70 7.84 16.36 -1.28
CA LEU A 70 8.13 15.00 -1.70
C LEU A 70 6.93 14.09 -1.41
N ILE A 71 6.60 13.26 -2.39
CA ILE A 71 5.53 12.28 -2.31
C ILE A 71 6.02 10.90 -2.76
N ALA A 72 5.40 9.86 -2.23
CA ALA A 72 5.56 8.50 -2.71
C ALA A 72 4.36 8.13 -3.60
N ILE A 73 4.63 7.70 -4.83
CA ILE A 73 3.61 7.29 -5.78
C ILE A 73 3.70 5.77 -5.93
N LYS A 74 2.71 5.07 -5.41
CA LYS A 74 2.61 3.61 -5.46
C LYS A 74 1.79 3.19 -6.66
N PHE A 75 2.32 2.25 -7.45
CA PHE A 75 1.66 1.60 -8.58
C PHE A 75 1.45 0.13 -8.26
N TYR A 76 0.23 -0.32 -8.19
CA TYR A 76 -0.06 -1.73 -7.99
C TYR A 76 0.27 -2.57 -9.24
N ARG A 77 0.92 -3.73 -9.00
CA ARG A 77 1.42 -4.67 -10.03
C ARG A 77 1.04 -6.11 -9.68
N ILE A 78 -0.21 -6.33 -9.29
CA ILE A 78 -0.67 -7.68 -8.90
C ILE A 78 -0.44 -8.64 -10.08
N GLY A 79 0.10 -9.82 -9.77
CA GLY A 79 0.45 -10.85 -10.76
C GLY A 79 1.88 -10.78 -11.31
N ARG A 80 2.67 -9.77 -10.95
CA ARG A 80 4.07 -9.64 -11.45
C ARG A 80 4.96 -10.85 -11.17
N GLN A 81 4.79 -11.52 -10.02
CA GLN A 81 5.59 -12.70 -9.66
C GLN A 81 5.20 -13.95 -10.45
N CYS A 82 3.93 -14.07 -10.85
CA CYS A 82 3.46 -15.18 -11.67
C CYS A 82 4.13 -15.20 -13.05
N PHE A 83 4.51 -14.03 -13.59
CA PHE A 83 5.18 -13.95 -14.89
C PHE A 83 6.61 -14.53 -14.91
N ARG A 84 7.32 -14.59 -13.78
CA ARG A 84 8.68 -15.15 -13.74
C ARG A 84 8.71 -16.68 -13.89
N HIS A 85 7.60 -17.37 -13.60
CA HIS A 85 7.50 -18.83 -13.67
C HIS A 85 6.71 -19.32 -14.90
N VAL A 86 5.98 -18.47 -15.61
CA VAL A 86 5.06 -18.84 -16.72
C VAL A 86 5.67 -18.68 -18.12
N THR A 87 6.94 -18.31 -18.25
CA THR A 87 7.61 -18.17 -19.56
C THR A 87 7.64 -19.45 -20.41
N LYS A 88 7.07 -20.57 -19.95
CA LYS A 88 7.07 -21.86 -20.67
C LYS A 88 5.75 -22.27 -21.33
N TYR A 89 4.60 -21.65 -21.02
CA TYR A 89 3.31 -22.01 -21.60
C TYR A 89 2.42 -20.79 -21.98
N ARG A 90 2.68 -20.21 -23.09
CA ARG A 90 1.94 -19.62 -24.25
C ARG A 90 0.69 -18.78 -24.09
N GLY A 91 0.80 -17.56 -24.55
CA GLY A 91 -0.02 -16.63 -25.39
C GLY A 91 -1.52 -16.52 -25.12
N TYR A 92 -2.28 -17.57 -25.01
CA TYR A 92 -3.74 -17.51 -24.87
C TYR A 92 -4.18 -17.32 -23.41
N TYR A 93 -3.55 -18.01 -22.47
CA TYR A 93 -3.81 -17.86 -21.03
C TYR A 93 -3.25 -16.54 -20.47
N GLU A 94 -2.11 -16.07 -21.00
CA GLU A 94 -1.52 -14.79 -20.60
C GLU A 94 -2.48 -13.62 -20.80
N ASN A 95 -3.27 -13.63 -21.88
CA ASN A 95 -4.16 -12.53 -22.22
C ASN A 95 -5.37 -12.42 -21.27
N ILE A 96 -5.97 -13.53 -20.85
CA ILE A 96 -7.11 -13.53 -19.93
C ILE A 96 -6.65 -13.19 -18.50
N GLU A 97 -5.54 -13.76 -18.07
CA GLU A 97 -4.96 -13.50 -16.75
C GLU A 97 -4.49 -12.06 -16.61
N HIS A 98 -3.84 -11.51 -17.63
CA HIS A 98 -3.36 -10.13 -17.60
C HIS A 98 -4.51 -9.11 -17.40
N GLY A 99 -5.66 -9.30 -18.04
CA GLY A 99 -6.86 -8.49 -17.80
C GLY A 99 -7.35 -8.59 -16.36
N ARG A 100 -7.29 -9.78 -15.77
CA ARG A 100 -7.63 -9.99 -14.34
C ARG A 100 -6.62 -9.29 -13.41
N TRP A 101 -5.33 -9.31 -13.74
CA TRP A 101 -4.28 -8.67 -12.95
C TRP A 101 -4.40 -7.15 -12.95
N LEU A 102 -4.68 -6.54 -14.11
CA LEU A 102 -4.97 -5.10 -14.21
C LEU A 102 -6.17 -4.72 -13.34
N HIS A 103 -7.26 -5.49 -13.42
CA HIS A 103 -8.45 -5.23 -12.63
C HIS A 103 -8.19 -5.37 -11.12
N LYS A 104 -7.48 -6.42 -10.69
CA LYS A 104 -7.08 -6.60 -9.29
C LYS A 104 -6.21 -5.45 -8.80
N SER A 105 -5.27 -4.97 -9.63
CA SER A 105 -4.42 -3.82 -9.30
C SER A 105 -5.23 -2.53 -9.11
N ILE A 106 -6.26 -2.31 -9.95
CA ILE A 106 -7.17 -1.17 -9.81
C ILE A 106 -7.97 -1.29 -8.50
N ILE A 107 -8.48 -2.49 -8.17
CA ILE A 107 -9.21 -2.73 -6.92
C ILE A 107 -8.29 -2.47 -5.72
N ALA A 108 -7.06 -2.98 -5.72
CA ALA A 108 -6.12 -2.78 -4.64
C ALA A 108 -5.82 -1.28 -4.42
N GLY A 109 -5.51 -0.55 -5.50
CA GLY A 109 -5.30 0.89 -5.42
C GLY A 109 -6.54 1.64 -4.93
N LYS A 110 -7.73 1.24 -5.34
CA LYS A 110 -9.00 1.82 -4.85
C LYS A 110 -9.16 1.59 -3.35
N ARG A 111 -9.00 0.34 -2.89
CA ARG A 111 -9.14 -0.02 -1.48
C ARG A 111 -8.15 0.72 -0.59
N GLU A 112 -6.88 0.79 -0.98
CA GLU A 112 -5.88 1.54 -0.21
C GLU A 112 -6.23 3.02 -0.10
N ARG A 113 -6.69 3.65 -1.19
CA ARG A 113 -7.15 5.05 -1.14
C ARG A 113 -8.34 5.24 -0.20
N GLU A 114 -9.34 4.36 -0.26
CA GLU A 114 -10.50 4.40 0.62
C GLU A 114 -10.11 4.33 2.09
N ALA A 115 -9.21 3.39 2.45
CA ALA A 115 -8.67 3.27 3.80
C ALA A 115 -7.95 4.55 4.23
N LEU A 116 -6.99 5.02 3.42
CA LEU A 116 -6.18 6.18 3.75
C LEU A 116 -7.01 7.47 3.85
N TYR A 117 -7.99 7.69 2.96
CA TYR A 117 -8.91 8.83 3.07
C TYR A 117 -9.70 8.79 4.38
N LEU A 118 -10.16 7.60 4.77
CA LEU A 118 -10.92 7.43 6.01
C LEU A 118 -10.03 7.68 7.22
N LEU A 119 -8.83 7.09 7.27
CA LEU A 119 -7.86 7.26 8.35
C LEU A 119 -7.42 8.73 8.49
N ASN A 120 -7.15 9.41 7.38
CA ASN A 120 -6.78 10.83 7.38
C ASN A 120 -7.95 11.73 7.79
N LYS A 121 -9.19 11.39 7.41
CA LYS A 121 -10.40 12.11 7.84
C LYS A 121 -10.57 12.09 9.36
N TYR A 122 -10.25 10.99 10.00
CA TYR A 122 -10.30 10.84 11.46
C TYR A 122 -9.01 11.33 12.15
N LEU A 123 -8.08 11.94 11.40
CA LEU A 123 -6.81 12.48 11.91
C LEU A 123 -6.00 11.44 12.69
N ILE A 124 -6.04 10.19 12.26
CA ILE A 124 -5.25 9.12 12.89
C ILE A 124 -3.76 9.43 12.68
N GLY A 125 -3.03 9.51 13.80
CA GLY A 125 -1.58 9.66 13.77
C GLY A 125 -0.87 8.42 13.21
N ASN A 126 0.40 8.55 12.86
CA ASN A 126 1.24 7.45 12.38
C ASN A 126 0.73 6.77 11.08
N ILE A 127 -0.01 7.52 10.28
CA ILE A 127 -0.49 7.13 8.95
C ILE A 127 -0.01 8.19 7.95
N PRO A 128 0.58 7.80 6.81
CA PRO A 128 0.97 8.78 5.79
C PRO A 128 -0.23 9.59 5.31
N LYS A 129 0.00 10.88 5.06
CA LYS A 129 -1.02 11.72 4.45
C LYS A 129 -1.28 11.25 3.03
N ILE A 130 -2.56 11.13 2.64
CA ILE A 130 -2.92 10.86 1.24
C ILE A 130 -3.11 12.17 0.48
N TYR A 131 -2.44 12.30 -0.67
CA TYR A 131 -2.60 13.43 -1.59
C TYR A 131 -3.59 13.11 -2.71
N GLY A 132 -3.75 11.84 -3.05
CA GLY A 132 -4.69 11.39 -4.07
C GLY A 132 -4.34 10.04 -4.65
N GLY A 133 -4.94 9.74 -5.78
CA GLY A 133 -4.71 8.51 -6.53
C GLY A 133 -5.81 8.26 -7.52
N ILE A 134 -5.56 7.41 -8.48
CA ILE A 134 -6.53 7.01 -9.52
C ILE A 134 -6.16 5.63 -10.07
N LEU A 135 -7.14 4.89 -10.56
CA LEU A 135 -6.94 3.55 -11.10
C LEU A 135 -6.16 2.69 -10.10
N HIS A 136 -4.99 2.21 -10.47
CA HIS A 136 -4.11 1.34 -9.70
C HIS A 136 -3.03 2.12 -8.91
N THR A 137 -3.16 3.46 -8.80
CA THR A 137 -2.15 4.31 -8.14
C THR A 137 -2.66 4.92 -6.85
N VAL A 138 -1.71 5.17 -5.93
CA VAL A 138 -1.90 5.91 -4.68
C VAL A 138 -0.73 6.86 -4.52
N ALA A 139 -1.01 8.15 -4.24
CA ALA A 139 -0.01 9.17 -3.95
C ALA A 139 -0.13 9.58 -2.48
N ILE A 140 0.93 9.35 -1.71
CA ILE A 140 0.98 9.58 -0.27
C ILE A 140 2.21 10.41 0.10
N GLU A 141 2.25 10.89 1.30
CA GLU A 141 3.41 11.51 1.92
C GLU A 141 4.64 10.61 1.77
N PHE A 142 5.75 11.20 1.33
CA PHE A 142 7.03 10.50 1.35
C PHE A 142 7.56 10.49 2.78
N ILE A 143 7.78 9.29 3.32
CA ILE A 143 8.37 9.10 4.63
C ILE A 143 9.83 8.68 4.43
N ASP A 144 10.74 9.51 4.88
CA ASP A 144 12.17 9.18 4.90
C ASP A 144 12.46 8.28 6.11
N GLY A 145 12.37 6.98 5.89
CA GLY A 145 12.49 5.98 6.94
C GLY A 145 12.83 4.60 6.39
N LEU A 146 13.19 3.70 7.28
CA LEU A 146 13.45 2.29 7.00
C LEU A 146 12.21 1.45 7.32
N MET A 147 12.03 0.36 6.58
CA MET A 147 11.06 -0.67 6.97
C MET A 147 11.47 -1.27 8.31
N LEU A 148 10.53 -1.51 9.21
CA LEU A 148 10.82 -2.03 10.55
C LEU A 148 11.64 -3.33 10.52
N TYR A 149 11.45 -4.20 9.51
CA TYR A 149 12.24 -5.42 9.35
C TYR A 149 13.72 -5.15 9.02
N GLU A 150 14.06 -3.99 8.45
CA GLU A 150 15.42 -3.58 8.09
C GLU A 150 16.15 -2.93 9.26
N VAL A 151 15.40 -2.41 10.24
CA VAL A 151 15.96 -1.73 11.42
C VAL A 151 16.72 -2.73 12.28
N LYS A 152 18.01 -2.49 12.48
CA LYS A 152 18.88 -3.37 13.29
C LYS A 152 18.73 -3.08 14.78
N GLU A 153 18.71 -1.82 15.15
CA GLU A 153 18.65 -1.34 16.52
C GLU A 153 17.62 -0.21 16.59
N LEU A 154 16.85 -0.16 17.66
CA LEU A 154 15.93 0.90 18.00
C LEU A 154 16.43 1.62 19.24
N ILE A 155 16.25 2.93 19.31
CA ILE A 155 16.58 3.75 20.48
C ILE A 155 15.73 3.30 21.67
N ASP A 156 14.42 3.18 21.45
CA ASP A 156 13.47 2.64 22.44
C ASP A 156 12.48 1.66 21.79
N PRO A 157 12.81 0.35 21.79
CA PRO A 157 11.92 -0.65 21.23
C PRO A 157 10.54 -0.73 21.89
N TYR A 158 10.43 -0.42 23.21
CA TYR A 158 9.14 -0.37 23.89
C TYR A 158 8.29 0.81 23.40
N ASN A 159 8.89 1.98 23.20
CA ASN A 159 8.19 3.14 22.66
C ASN A 159 7.68 2.88 21.24
N VAL A 160 8.51 2.31 20.36
CA VAL A 160 8.12 1.96 18.99
C VAL A 160 6.98 0.93 18.98
N PHE A 161 7.08 -0.12 19.81
CA PHE A 161 6.00 -1.09 19.98
C PHE A 161 4.70 -0.42 20.44
N ASN A 162 4.77 0.44 21.46
CA ASN A 162 3.61 1.14 22.00
C ASN A 162 2.97 2.09 20.96
N GLN A 163 3.77 2.79 20.17
CA GLN A 163 3.24 3.61 19.06
C GLN A 163 2.41 2.76 18.08
N ILE A 164 2.91 1.58 17.69
CA ILE A 164 2.20 0.68 16.78
C ILE A 164 0.88 0.22 17.41
N ILE A 165 0.92 -0.30 18.63
CA ILE A 165 -0.27 -0.86 19.31
C ILE A 165 -1.30 0.22 19.61
N ASN A 166 -0.88 1.42 20.03
CA ASN A 166 -1.76 2.56 20.25
C ASN A 166 -2.43 3.00 18.94
N THR A 167 -1.69 2.98 17.83
CA THR A 167 -2.24 3.30 16.52
C THR A 167 -3.29 2.26 16.09
N VAL A 168 -2.99 0.96 16.25
CA VAL A 168 -3.93 -0.13 15.98
C VAL A 168 -5.20 0.01 16.83
N LYS A 169 -5.06 0.26 18.14
CA LYS A 169 -6.19 0.50 19.05
C LYS A 169 -7.04 1.68 18.59
N THR A 170 -6.39 2.81 18.28
CA THR A 170 -7.09 4.02 17.86
C THR A 170 -7.87 3.79 16.57
N ILE A 171 -7.26 3.12 15.57
CA ILE A 171 -7.92 2.80 14.31
C ILE A 171 -9.12 1.88 14.54
N TYR A 172 -8.94 0.81 15.30
CA TYR A 172 -10.01 -0.15 15.58
C TYR A 172 -11.20 0.50 16.30
N ARG A 173 -10.90 1.38 17.29
CA ARG A 173 -11.93 2.02 18.13
C ARG A 173 -12.60 3.22 17.49
N THR A 174 -11.83 4.07 16.81
CA THR A 174 -12.34 5.33 16.26
C THR A 174 -12.91 5.16 14.87
N VAL A 175 -12.25 4.34 14.05
CA VAL A 175 -12.61 4.16 12.63
C VAL A 175 -13.38 2.86 12.40
N GLY A 176 -13.27 1.89 13.32
CA GLY A 176 -13.83 0.55 13.14
C GLY A 176 -13.13 -0.21 12.00
N MET A 177 -11.81 -0.09 11.89
CA MET A 177 -11.03 -0.70 10.80
C MET A 177 -9.91 -1.57 11.37
N VAL A 178 -9.61 -2.66 10.67
CA VAL A 178 -8.48 -3.55 10.90
C VAL A 178 -7.60 -3.53 9.66
N HIS A 179 -6.27 -3.53 9.81
CA HIS A 179 -5.33 -3.52 8.70
C HIS A 179 -5.46 -4.78 7.83
N GLY A 180 -5.55 -5.95 8.49
CA GLY A 180 -5.76 -7.23 7.82
C GLY A 180 -4.52 -7.85 7.18
N ASP A 181 -3.34 -7.20 7.32
CA ASP A 181 -2.03 -7.74 6.90
C ASP A 181 -0.88 -7.00 7.59
N LEU A 182 -1.07 -6.60 8.87
CA LEU A 182 -0.07 -5.85 9.61
C LEU A 182 1.11 -6.76 9.99
N SER A 183 2.31 -6.29 9.65
CA SER A 183 3.58 -6.95 9.98
C SER A 183 4.73 -5.94 9.93
N GLU A 184 5.93 -6.39 10.30
CA GLU A 184 7.17 -5.61 10.20
C GLU A 184 7.49 -5.10 8.78
N TYR A 185 6.86 -5.66 7.76
CA TYR A 185 7.01 -5.26 6.35
C TYR A 185 6.08 -4.10 5.95
N ASN A 186 5.12 -3.75 6.80
CA ASN A 186 4.12 -2.71 6.54
C ASN A 186 4.22 -1.56 7.55
N ILE A 187 5.40 -1.40 8.17
CA ILE A 187 5.71 -0.33 9.10
C ILE A 187 7.02 0.32 8.69
N LEU A 188 6.99 1.65 8.50
CA LEU A 188 8.19 2.48 8.35
C LEU A 188 8.56 3.06 9.71
N VAL A 189 9.86 3.14 9.98
CA VAL A 189 10.44 3.84 11.12
C VAL A 189 11.26 5.00 10.58
N ASN A 190 10.85 6.21 10.91
CA ASN A 190 11.62 7.42 10.67
C ASN A 190 12.35 7.75 11.97
N SER A 191 13.67 7.78 11.93
CA SER A 191 14.53 8.14 13.05
C SER A 191 15.11 9.51 12.77
N SER A 192 14.77 10.52 13.57
CA SER A 192 15.29 11.86 13.50
C SER A 192 15.54 12.38 14.92
N ASP A 193 16.71 12.99 15.14
CA ASP A 193 17.06 13.77 16.34
C ASP A 193 16.69 13.07 17.67
N ASP A 194 17.07 11.81 17.86
CA ASP A 194 16.82 10.97 19.04
C ASP A 194 15.36 10.51 19.24
N GLU A 195 14.48 10.75 18.26
CA GLU A 195 13.12 10.23 18.27
C GLU A 195 12.87 9.25 17.12
N GLU A 196 12.11 8.19 17.43
CA GLU A 196 11.64 7.23 16.44
C GLU A 196 10.12 7.38 16.28
N LYS A 197 9.69 7.69 15.06
CA LYS A 197 8.29 7.78 14.69
C LYS A 197 7.95 6.68 13.70
N ILE A 198 6.84 5.98 13.94
CA ILE A 198 6.38 4.93 13.04
C ILE A 198 5.32 5.44 12.06
N TYR A 199 5.20 4.74 10.93
CA TYR A 199 4.08 4.92 10.00
C TYR A 199 3.60 3.56 9.51
N ILE A 200 2.30 3.30 9.65
CA ILE A 200 1.67 2.08 9.13
C ILE A 200 1.23 2.34 7.70
N ILE A 201 1.70 1.49 6.77
CA ILE A 201 1.50 1.60 5.33
C ILE A 201 0.85 0.33 4.76
N ASP A 202 0.46 0.36 3.49
CA ASP A 202 -0.03 -0.80 2.72
C ASP A 202 -1.40 -1.34 3.18
N TRP A 203 -2.46 -0.59 2.90
CA TRP A 203 -3.83 -0.79 3.38
C TRP A 203 -4.82 -1.53 2.45
N PRO A 204 -4.46 -2.21 1.34
CA PRO A 204 -5.45 -2.80 0.43
C PRO A 204 -6.23 -3.95 1.04
N GLN A 205 -5.69 -4.58 2.10
CA GLN A 205 -6.30 -5.73 2.78
C GLN A 205 -7.23 -5.35 3.94
N TYR A 206 -7.40 -4.04 4.20
CA TYR A 206 -8.21 -3.60 5.33
C TYR A 206 -9.60 -4.24 5.34
N THR A 207 -10.14 -4.42 6.54
CA THR A 207 -11.53 -4.84 6.75
C THR A 207 -12.19 -3.98 7.82
N LEU A 208 -13.52 -3.88 7.77
CA LEU A 208 -14.27 -3.15 8.79
C LEU A 208 -14.55 -4.07 9.99
N SER A 209 -14.64 -3.50 11.18
CA SER A 209 -14.92 -4.22 12.43
C SER A 209 -16.26 -4.95 12.44
N THR A 210 -17.17 -4.58 11.51
CA THR A 210 -18.45 -5.24 11.29
C THR A 210 -18.33 -6.56 10.49
N ASP A 211 -17.18 -6.81 9.86
CA ASP A 211 -16.93 -8.07 9.16
C ASP A 211 -16.72 -9.21 10.17
N PRO A 212 -17.34 -10.38 9.97
CA PRO A 212 -17.17 -11.53 10.87
C PRO A 212 -15.71 -11.97 11.05
N MET A 213 -14.82 -11.69 10.09
CA MET A 213 -13.41 -12.05 10.15
C MET A 213 -12.53 -10.99 10.83
N ALA A 214 -13.08 -9.79 11.11
CA ALA A 214 -12.30 -8.65 11.61
C ALA A 214 -11.54 -8.96 12.90
N LEU A 215 -12.19 -9.56 13.88
CA LEU A 215 -11.55 -9.89 15.15
C LEU A 215 -10.38 -10.88 14.97
N ARG A 216 -10.58 -11.92 14.16
CA ARG A 216 -9.53 -12.89 13.85
C ARG A 216 -8.34 -12.25 13.13
N LEU A 217 -8.61 -11.31 12.22
CA LEU A 217 -7.56 -10.57 11.51
C LEU A 217 -6.81 -9.64 12.47
N LEU A 218 -7.52 -8.95 13.36
CA LEU A 218 -6.91 -8.11 14.39
C LEU A 218 -5.99 -8.92 15.32
N GLU A 219 -6.46 -10.07 15.82
CA GLU A 219 -5.66 -10.97 16.64
C GLU A 219 -4.39 -11.45 15.92
N ARG A 220 -4.50 -11.80 14.64
CA ARG A 220 -3.36 -12.20 13.81
C ARG A 220 -2.37 -11.05 13.65
N ASP A 221 -2.84 -9.85 13.33
CA ASP A 221 -2.02 -8.66 13.11
C ASP A 221 -1.26 -8.29 14.40
N VAL A 222 -1.93 -8.27 15.55
CA VAL A 222 -1.29 -8.02 16.87
C VAL A 222 -0.29 -9.13 17.20
N LYS A 223 -0.63 -10.41 16.96
CA LYS A 223 0.27 -11.54 17.18
C LYS A 223 1.56 -11.43 16.36
N HIS A 224 1.48 -10.97 15.11
CA HIS A 224 2.66 -10.77 14.26
C HIS A 224 3.60 -9.72 14.88
N ILE A 225 3.05 -8.57 15.30
CA ILE A 225 3.85 -7.49 15.91
C ILE A 225 4.46 -7.95 17.24
N VAL A 226 3.68 -8.51 18.16
CA VAL A 226 4.20 -9.06 19.43
C VAL A 226 5.31 -10.09 19.15
N GLY A 227 5.07 -11.02 18.24
CA GLY A 227 6.04 -12.05 17.87
C GLY A 227 7.34 -11.47 17.28
N PHE A 228 7.24 -10.43 16.46
CA PHE A 228 8.40 -9.75 15.89
C PHE A 228 9.23 -9.08 16.99
N PHE A 229 8.64 -8.26 17.86
CA PHE A 229 9.37 -7.54 18.91
C PHE A 229 10.00 -8.49 19.95
N ARG A 230 9.32 -9.57 20.30
CA ARG A 230 9.91 -10.62 21.15
C ARG A 230 11.16 -11.23 20.56
N ARG A 231 11.12 -11.61 19.27
CA ARG A 231 12.23 -12.27 18.59
C ARG A 231 13.37 -11.33 18.26
N ARG A 232 13.05 -10.12 17.81
CA ARG A 232 14.04 -9.18 17.26
C ARG A 232 14.69 -8.30 18.32
N PHE A 233 13.89 -7.83 19.26
CA PHE A 233 14.28 -6.85 20.28
C PHE A 233 14.21 -7.40 21.70
N HIS A 234 13.88 -8.69 21.87
CA HIS A 234 13.84 -9.41 23.16
C HIS A 234 12.90 -8.75 24.19
N LEU A 235 11.82 -8.10 23.73
CA LEU A 235 10.87 -7.48 24.65
C LEU A 235 10.05 -8.54 25.40
N ASP A 236 9.90 -8.35 26.70
CA ASP A 236 8.96 -9.12 27.52
C ASP A 236 7.59 -8.47 27.47
N ILE A 237 6.77 -8.88 26.53
CA ILE A 237 5.41 -8.37 26.26
C ILE A 237 4.43 -9.52 26.12
N SER A 238 3.28 -9.44 26.78
CA SER A 238 2.22 -10.44 26.75
C SER A 238 1.30 -10.22 25.55
N LEU A 239 1.05 -11.27 24.75
CA LEU A 239 0.05 -11.20 23.66
C LEU A 239 -1.36 -10.99 24.23
N GLU A 240 -1.71 -11.68 25.31
CA GLU A 240 -3.03 -11.60 25.93
C GLU A 240 -3.31 -10.19 26.47
N GLU A 241 -2.35 -9.61 27.19
CA GLU A 241 -2.47 -8.24 27.71
C GLU A 241 -2.54 -7.22 26.58
N THR A 242 -1.73 -7.39 25.53
CA THR A 242 -1.74 -6.52 24.35
C THR A 242 -3.10 -6.56 23.64
N LEU A 243 -3.66 -7.76 23.42
CA LEU A 243 -4.99 -7.92 22.83
C LEU A 243 -6.08 -7.32 23.72
N LYS A 244 -6.02 -7.58 25.03
CA LYS A 244 -6.94 -6.98 26.00
C LYS A 244 -6.89 -5.46 25.91
N TYR A 245 -5.68 -4.87 25.90
CA TYR A 245 -5.49 -3.43 25.75
C TYR A 245 -6.12 -2.85 24.48
N VAL A 246 -5.92 -3.50 23.32
CA VAL A 246 -6.49 -3.07 22.04
C VAL A 246 -8.02 -3.15 22.07
N LEU A 247 -8.56 -4.20 22.71
CA LEU A 247 -10.00 -4.48 22.76
C LEU A 247 -10.72 -3.74 23.90
N GLU A 248 -10.03 -3.20 24.89
CA GLU A 248 -10.65 -2.46 25.98
C GLU A 248 -11.23 -1.13 25.50
N ASN A 249 -12.48 -0.86 25.92
CA ASN A 249 -13.08 0.46 25.77
C ASN A 249 -12.32 1.44 26.68
N ASN A 250 -11.90 2.57 26.16
CA ASN A 250 -11.55 3.68 27.00
C ASN A 250 -12.80 4.01 27.82
N LYS A 251 -12.79 3.68 29.12
CA LYS A 251 -13.79 4.24 30.02
C LYS A 251 -13.56 5.74 30.02
N THR A 252 -14.43 6.47 29.32
CA THR A 252 -14.62 7.91 29.50
C THR A 252 -15.04 8.19 30.91
#